data_1a8e515b42b1e59b52e91cafee468430
#
_entry.id   1a8e515b42b1e59b52e91cafee468430
#
_cell.length_a   1.000
_cell.length_b   1.000
_cell.length_c   1.000
_cell.angle_alpha   90.00
_cell.angle_beta   90.00
_cell.angle_gamma   90.00
#
_symmetry.space_group_name_H-M   'P 1'
#
loop_
_entity.id
_entity.type
_entity.pdbx_description
1 polymer ?
#
loop_
_entity_poly.entity_id
_entity_poly.type
_entity_poly.pdbx_seq_one_letter_code
_entity_poly.pdbx_strand_id
1 'polypeptide(L)'
;YQSTNLPTMHPDDRILVAIMNSRRDWALVQDEGWYRLPTKHAPPDAPHFEWLAFYFTKVFKDDKWAIHYYARIEGHELVTRRDLIPSEPDHPRAGQWYYKLQIGPLEHKLPPIVSLRGRRVTFILTTGDRFMNALEINDLFEQESPAGQVYVRLKELGIPVEREWWIDEEGIAYVVDLALPIEDGWLPVTFGDRPSPAGGLRFAAEAEPDACMREVQARLPAT
;
A
#
# COMPACT_ATOMS: atom_id res chain seq x y z
N TYR A 1 -38.86 4.76 1.38
CA TYR A 1 -37.54 4.60 0.75
C TYR A 1 -36.61 5.62 1.42
N GLN A 2 -35.85 5.20 2.42
CA GLN A 2 -34.72 5.98 2.93
C GLN A 2 -33.60 5.84 1.90
N SER A 3 -33.33 6.91 1.18
CA SER A 3 -32.11 7.03 0.37
C SER A 3 -30.94 7.01 1.35
N THR A 4 -30.27 5.88 1.51
CA THR A 4 -28.99 5.80 2.19
C THR A 4 -28.01 6.57 1.32
N ASN A 5 -27.82 7.87 1.61
CA ASN A 5 -26.68 8.60 1.08
C ASN A 5 -25.42 7.93 1.61
N LEU A 6 -24.85 7.01 0.83
CA LEU A 6 -23.50 6.53 1.10
C LEU A 6 -22.57 7.74 1.10
N PRO A 7 -21.67 7.84 2.05
CA PRO A 7 -20.73 8.95 2.10
C PRO A 7 -19.88 8.96 0.83
N THR A 8 -19.87 10.08 0.13
CA THR A 8 -19.08 10.24 -1.09
C THR A 8 -17.62 10.51 -0.71
N MET A 9 -16.70 9.77 -1.30
CA MET A 9 -15.27 10.02 -1.16
C MET A 9 -14.88 11.32 -1.89
N HIS A 10 -14.18 12.20 -1.18
CA HIS A 10 -13.65 13.44 -1.75
C HIS A 10 -12.21 13.23 -2.29
N PRO A 11 -11.75 14.03 -3.26
CA PRO A 11 -10.42 13.88 -3.85
C PRO A 11 -9.26 13.93 -2.84
N ASP A 12 -9.37 14.74 -1.81
CA ASP A 12 -8.37 14.97 -0.76
C ASP A 12 -8.57 14.11 0.50
N ASP A 13 -9.61 13.27 0.55
CA ASP A 13 -9.79 12.30 1.64
C ASP A 13 -8.55 11.38 1.72
N ARG A 14 -8.08 11.14 2.94
CA ARG A 14 -6.93 10.26 3.18
C ARG A 14 -7.39 8.82 3.29
N ILE A 15 -6.70 7.95 2.57
CA ILE A 15 -7.02 6.53 2.50
C ILE A 15 -5.84 5.73 3.04
N LEU A 16 -6.12 4.87 4.00
CA LEU A 16 -5.21 3.84 4.47
C LEU A 16 -5.49 2.53 3.72
N VAL A 17 -4.57 2.10 2.87
CA VAL A 17 -4.62 0.75 2.31
C VAL A 17 -3.93 -0.19 3.29
N ALA A 18 -4.69 -1.10 3.86
CA ALA A 18 -4.21 -2.07 4.83
C ALA A 18 -4.15 -3.49 4.24
N ILE A 19 -3.16 -4.26 4.70
CA ILE A 19 -3.00 -5.65 4.25
C ILE A 19 -4.07 -6.55 4.86
N MET A 20 -4.73 -7.35 4.02
CA MET A 20 -5.63 -8.41 4.45
C MET A 20 -4.99 -9.77 4.15
N ASN A 21 -4.42 -10.38 5.19
CA ASN A 21 -3.67 -11.64 5.10
C ASN A 21 -4.32 -12.80 5.88
N SER A 22 -5.56 -12.62 6.37
CA SER A 22 -6.30 -13.58 7.16
C SER A 22 -7.76 -13.59 6.75
N ARG A 23 -8.29 -14.77 6.41
CA ARG A 23 -9.74 -14.93 6.14
C ARG A 23 -10.59 -14.69 7.38
N ARG A 24 -10.05 -15.02 8.57
CA ARG A 24 -10.72 -14.73 9.84
C ARG A 24 -10.88 -13.22 10.05
N ASP A 25 -9.80 -12.45 9.81
CA ASP A 25 -9.87 -11.00 9.96
C ASP A 25 -10.80 -10.37 8.92
N TRP A 26 -10.84 -10.94 7.71
CA TRP A 26 -11.80 -10.52 6.70
C TRP A 26 -13.27 -10.81 7.11
N ALA A 27 -13.53 -11.96 7.74
CA ALA A 27 -14.86 -12.24 8.28
C ALA A 27 -15.26 -11.21 9.35
N LEU A 28 -14.35 -10.82 10.26
CA LEU A 28 -14.62 -9.75 11.23
C LEU A 28 -14.98 -8.42 10.55
N VAL A 29 -14.27 -8.08 9.48
CA VAL A 29 -14.58 -6.87 8.68
C VAL A 29 -15.98 -6.95 8.07
N GLN A 30 -16.35 -8.11 7.51
CA GLN A 30 -17.65 -8.29 6.85
C GLN A 30 -18.82 -8.39 7.83
N ASP A 31 -18.64 -9.15 8.92
CA ASP A 31 -19.72 -9.52 9.82
C ASP A 31 -19.88 -8.53 10.98
N GLU A 32 -18.76 -7.95 11.45
CA GLU A 32 -18.75 -7.10 12.64
C GLU A 32 -18.41 -5.62 12.33
N GLY A 33 -18.02 -5.28 11.11
CA GLY A 33 -17.78 -3.91 10.68
C GLY A 33 -16.57 -3.25 11.36
N TRP A 34 -15.48 -3.97 11.64
CA TRP A 34 -14.27 -3.39 12.19
C TRP A 34 -12.99 -4.07 11.70
N TYR A 35 -11.90 -3.31 11.70
CA TYR A 35 -10.55 -3.78 11.39
C TYR A 35 -9.58 -3.45 12.52
N ARG A 36 -8.62 -4.33 12.78
CA ARG A 36 -7.58 -4.12 13.80
C ARG A 36 -6.26 -3.73 13.18
N LEU A 37 -5.70 -2.64 13.65
CA LEU A 37 -4.42 -2.11 13.22
C LEU A 37 -3.42 -2.14 14.38
N PRO A 38 -2.33 -2.95 14.31
CA PRO A 38 -1.32 -2.98 15.37
C PRO A 38 -0.64 -1.62 15.51
N THR A 39 -0.67 -1.02 16.71
CA THR A 39 -0.09 0.33 16.94
C THR A 39 1.40 0.40 16.62
N LYS A 40 2.14 -0.70 16.84
CA LYS A 40 3.59 -0.79 16.58
C LYS A 40 3.95 -0.53 15.11
N HIS A 41 3.04 -0.83 14.19
CA HIS A 41 3.29 -0.75 12.74
C HIS A 41 2.34 0.22 12.04
N ALA A 42 1.44 0.84 12.79
CA ALA A 42 0.51 1.81 12.25
C ALA A 42 1.25 3.07 11.79
N PRO A 43 0.85 3.67 10.67
CA PRO A 43 1.27 5.03 10.35
C PRO A 43 0.90 5.99 11.49
N PRO A 44 1.68 7.06 11.75
CA PRO A 44 1.44 7.98 12.87
C PRO A 44 0.00 8.52 12.91
N ASP A 45 -0.59 8.82 11.77
CA ASP A 45 -1.93 9.41 11.66
C ASP A 45 -3.02 8.38 11.33
N ALA A 46 -2.74 7.09 11.47
CA ALA A 46 -3.66 6.02 11.09
C ALA A 46 -5.10 6.16 11.62
N PRO A 47 -5.35 6.60 12.87
CA PRO A 47 -6.71 6.79 13.38
C PRO A 47 -7.48 7.94 12.72
N HIS A 48 -6.81 8.82 12.00
CA HIS A 48 -7.37 10.04 11.42
C HIS A 48 -7.57 9.94 9.89
N PHE A 49 -7.43 8.76 9.33
CA PHE A 49 -7.79 8.51 7.94
C PHE A 49 -9.32 8.45 7.78
N GLU A 50 -9.82 8.97 6.67
CA GLU A 50 -11.25 8.98 6.37
C GLU A 50 -11.72 7.62 5.83
N TRP A 51 -10.84 6.88 5.11
CA TRP A 51 -11.17 5.63 4.46
C TRP A 51 -10.14 4.54 4.70
N LEU A 52 -10.62 3.31 4.70
CA LEU A 52 -9.82 2.09 4.79
C LEU A 52 -10.07 1.23 3.56
N ALA A 53 -9.00 0.80 2.88
CA ALA A 53 -9.07 -0.11 1.76
C ALA A 53 -8.29 -1.39 2.05
N PHE A 54 -8.68 -2.52 1.46
CA PHE A 54 -8.16 -3.83 1.82
C PHE A 54 -7.39 -4.47 0.67
N TYR A 55 -6.05 -4.57 0.81
CA TYR A 55 -5.21 -5.28 -0.13
C TYR A 55 -5.17 -6.76 0.21
N PHE A 56 -5.75 -7.59 -0.65
CA PHE A 56 -5.86 -9.03 -0.47
C PHE A 56 -4.55 -9.74 -0.85
N THR A 57 -4.04 -10.58 0.07
CA THR A 57 -2.85 -11.39 -0.17
C THR A 57 -3.19 -12.76 -0.75
N LYS A 58 -2.15 -13.60 -0.95
CA LYS A 58 -2.27 -14.96 -1.52
C LYS A 58 -3.34 -15.85 -0.88
N VAL A 59 -3.74 -15.59 0.38
CA VAL A 59 -4.75 -16.40 1.07
C VAL A 59 -6.15 -16.29 0.45
N PHE A 60 -6.38 -15.25 -0.35
CA PHE A 60 -7.64 -14.98 -1.03
C PHE A 60 -7.77 -15.62 -2.43
N LYS A 61 -6.80 -16.42 -2.82
CA LYS A 61 -6.84 -17.22 -4.08
C LYS A 61 -7.09 -16.34 -5.31
N ASP A 62 -8.27 -16.42 -5.91
CA ASP A 62 -8.61 -15.73 -7.16
C ASP A 62 -8.71 -14.22 -6.99
N ASP A 63 -9.06 -13.74 -5.79
CA ASP A 63 -9.13 -12.31 -5.45
C ASP A 63 -7.80 -11.73 -4.94
N LYS A 64 -6.73 -12.56 -4.92
CA LYS A 64 -5.42 -12.16 -4.40
C LYS A 64 -4.77 -11.04 -5.21
N TRP A 65 -3.88 -10.33 -4.53
CA TRP A 65 -3.03 -9.27 -5.10
C TRP A 65 -3.83 -8.11 -5.69
N ALA A 66 -4.94 -7.77 -5.03
CA ALA A 66 -5.79 -6.68 -5.45
C ALA A 66 -6.52 -6.01 -4.27
N ILE A 67 -7.04 -4.82 -4.53
CA ILE A 67 -7.95 -4.10 -3.66
C ILE A 67 -9.33 -4.17 -4.32
N HIS A 68 -10.24 -4.90 -3.71
CA HIS A 68 -11.62 -5.08 -4.17
C HIS A 68 -12.61 -4.27 -3.35
N TYR A 69 -12.27 -3.97 -2.09
CA TYR A 69 -13.19 -3.39 -1.12
C TYR A 69 -12.53 -2.25 -0.36
N TYR A 70 -13.35 -1.28 -0.02
CA TYR A 70 -13.00 -0.18 0.86
C TYR A 70 -14.22 0.22 1.70
N ALA A 71 -14.01 0.97 2.77
CA ALA A 71 -15.08 1.47 3.63
C ALA A 71 -14.66 2.78 4.29
N ARG A 72 -15.64 3.59 4.67
CA ARG A 72 -15.40 4.79 5.48
C ARG A 72 -15.04 4.36 6.91
N ILE A 73 -14.06 5.04 7.51
CA ILE A 73 -13.76 4.91 8.94
C ILE A 73 -14.76 5.80 9.68
N GLU A 74 -15.56 5.20 10.56
CA GLU A 74 -16.59 5.88 11.35
C GLU A 74 -16.12 6.20 12.77
N GLY A 75 -15.11 5.49 13.26
CA GLY A 75 -14.54 5.69 14.57
C GLY A 75 -13.34 4.80 14.85
N HIS A 76 -12.68 5.06 15.96
CA HIS A 76 -11.57 4.23 16.41
C HIS A 76 -11.51 4.13 17.94
N GLU A 77 -10.99 3.03 18.42
CA GLU A 77 -10.70 2.76 19.82
C GLU A 77 -9.29 2.21 19.99
N LEU A 78 -8.62 2.59 21.07
CA LEU A 78 -7.34 1.98 21.44
C LEU A 78 -7.62 0.85 22.45
N VAL A 79 -7.35 -0.39 22.06
CA VAL A 79 -7.69 -1.59 22.83
C VAL A 79 -6.55 -2.59 22.83
N THR A 80 -6.55 -3.51 23.80
CA THR A 80 -5.59 -4.61 23.77
C THR A 80 -6.09 -5.76 22.88
N ARG A 81 -5.17 -6.63 22.44
CA ARG A 81 -5.59 -7.83 21.70
C ARG A 81 -6.55 -8.70 22.52
N ARG A 82 -6.36 -8.77 23.83
CA ARG A 82 -7.22 -9.54 24.74
C ARG A 82 -8.66 -9.03 24.70
N ASP A 83 -8.84 -7.72 24.64
CA ASP A 83 -10.17 -7.11 24.55
C ASP A 83 -10.83 -7.36 23.19
N LEU A 84 -10.01 -7.35 22.12
CA LEU A 84 -10.49 -7.64 20.75
C LEU A 84 -10.87 -9.10 20.53
N ILE A 85 -10.12 -10.03 21.14
CA ILE A 85 -10.29 -11.48 20.97
C ILE A 85 -10.30 -12.14 22.33
N PRO A 86 -11.39 -12.04 23.10
CA PRO A 86 -11.48 -12.61 24.45
C PRO A 86 -11.33 -14.12 24.48
N SER A 87 -11.57 -14.81 23.38
CA SER A 87 -11.40 -16.26 23.23
C SER A 87 -9.93 -16.70 23.23
N GLU A 88 -8.97 -15.78 23.14
CA GLU A 88 -7.53 -16.07 23.13
C GLU A 88 -6.78 -15.30 24.23
N PRO A 89 -7.12 -15.48 25.53
CA PRO A 89 -6.59 -14.65 26.62
C PRO A 89 -5.08 -14.84 26.84
N ASP A 90 -4.57 -16.03 26.54
CA ASP A 90 -3.16 -16.43 26.76
C ASP A 90 -2.29 -16.31 25.49
N HIS A 91 -2.80 -15.66 24.44
CA HIS A 91 -2.02 -15.46 23.22
C HIS A 91 -0.76 -14.64 23.52
N PRO A 92 0.45 -14.95 22.94
CA PRO A 92 1.69 -14.23 23.21
C PRO A 92 1.61 -12.71 22.97
N ARG A 93 0.66 -12.28 22.16
CA ARG A 93 0.39 -10.86 21.87
C ARG A 93 -0.84 -10.30 22.60
N ALA A 94 -1.38 -10.97 23.62
CA ALA A 94 -2.61 -10.57 24.32
C ALA A 94 -2.56 -9.14 24.87
N GLY A 95 -1.39 -8.70 25.35
CA GLY A 95 -1.16 -7.35 25.89
C GLY A 95 -0.75 -6.31 24.83
N GLN A 96 -0.65 -6.66 23.55
CA GLN A 96 -0.33 -5.68 22.52
C GLN A 96 -1.51 -4.76 22.23
N TRP A 97 -1.21 -3.49 21.98
CA TRP A 97 -2.17 -2.44 21.67
C TRP A 97 -2.50 -2.41 20.18
N TYR A 98 -3.78 -2.18 19.88
CA TYR A 98 -4.35 -2.07 18.54
C TYR A 98 -5.30 -0.87 18.48
N TYR A 99 -5.33 -0.21 17.34
CA TYR A 99 -6.50 0.57 16.97
C TYR A 99 -7.55 -0.38 16.43
N LYS A 100 -8.73 -0.37 17.02
CA LYS A 100 -9.94 -0.97 16.46
C LYS A 100 -10.63 0.12 15.64
N LEU A 101 -10.57 0.01 14.34
CA LEU A 101 -11.20 0.94 13.41
C LEU A 101 -12.61 0.42 13.12
N GLN A 102 -13.63 1.16 13.53
CA GLN A 102 -15.02 0.90 13.13
C GLN A 102 -15.20 1.44 11.74
N ILE A 103 -15.82 0.65 10.87
CA ILE A 103 -16.04 0.99 9.48
C ILE A 103 -17.52 0.91 9.10
N GLY A 104 -17.91 1.78 8.20
CA GLY A 104 -19.22 1.77 7.55
C GLY A 104 -19.38 0.59 6.57
N PRO A 105 -20.46 0.59 5.80
CA PRO A 105 -20.69 -0.43 4.78
C PRO A 105 -19.51 -0.58 3.82
N LEU A 106 -19.20 -1.85 3.47
CA LEU A 106 -18.19 -2.15 2.47
C LEU A 106 -18.67 -1.72 1.09
N GLU A 107 -17.82 -0.99 0.40
CA GLU A 107 -18.01 -0.57 -0.99
C GLU A 107 -17.06 -1.35 -1.91
N HIS A 108 -17.51 -1.61 -3.14
CA HIS A 108 -16.70 -2.27 -4.16
C HIS A 108 -15.88 -1.25 -4.95
N LYS A 109 -14.57 -1.47 -5.04
CA LYS A 109 -13.72 -0.76 -6.00
C LYS A 109 -13.83 -1.42 -7.36
N LEU A 110 -14.44 -0.72 -8.31
CA LEU A 110 -14.65 -1.20 -9.67
C LEU A 110 -14.05 -0.21 -10.70
N PRO A 111 -13.13 -0.67 -11.55
CA PRO A 111 -12.45 -1.97 -11.48
C PRO A 111 -11.57 -2.09 -10.23
N PRO A 112 -11.20 -3.32 -9.80
CA PRO A 112 -10.30 -3.51 -8.67
C PRO A 112 -8.91 -2.96 -8.99
N ILE A 113 -8.19 -2.49 -7.96
CA ILE A 113 -6.80 -2.04 -8.10
C ILE A 113 -5.91 -3.27 -7.97
N VAL A 114 -5.20 -3.65 -9.03
CA VAL A 114 -4.42 -4.89 -9.07
C VAL A 114 -2.94 -4.65 -8.82
N SER A 115 -2.27 -5.64 -8.24
CA SER A 115 -0.81 -5.70 -8.16
C SER A 115 -0.30 -6.71 -9.19
N LEU A 116 0.28 -6.25 -10.26
CA LEU A 116 0.70 -7.08 -11.38
C LEU A 116 1.77 -8.12 -10.99
N ARG A 117 2.57 -7.83 -9.95
CA ARG A 117 3.67 -8.68 -9.49
C ARG A 117 3.49 -9.24 -8.08
N GLY A 118 2.28 -9.12 -7.49
CA GLY A 118 1.99 -9.69 -6.17
C GLY A 118 2.89 -9.14 -5.06
N ARG A 119 3.03 -7.82 -5.00
CA ARG A 119 3.96 -7.14 -4.09
C ARG A 119 3.65 -7.34 -2.61
N ARG A 120 4.68 -7.25 -1.80
CA ARG A 120 4.55 -7.14 -0.34
C ARG A 120 4.11 -5.71 0.01
N VAL A 121 2.98 -5.59 0.69
CA VAL A 121 2.46 -4.33 1.21
C VAL A 121 2.35 -4.45 2.72
N THR A 122 2.73 -3.40 3.46
CA THR A 122 2.35 -3.26 4.86
C THR A 122 1.18 -2.28 4.95
N PHE A 123 1.40 -1.05 4.51
CA PHE A 123 0.38 -0.02 4.33
C PHE A 123 0.74 0.82 3.11
N ILE A 124 -0.27 1.39 2.46
CA ILE A 124 -0.10 2.46 1.48
C ILE A 124 -0.98 3.62 1.94
N LEU A 125 -0.41 4.80 1.97
CA LEU A 125 -1.11 6.04 2.25
C LEU A 125 -1.37 6.73 0.91
N THR A 126 -2.63 7.06 0.64
CA THR A 126 -3.01 7.69 -0.63
C THR A 126 -4.18 8.66 -0.42
N THR A 127 -4.62 9.29 -1.49
CA THR A 127 -5.73 10.24 -1.51
C THR A 127 -6.91 9.70 -2.31
N GLY A 128 -8.09 10.29 -2.12
CA GLY A 128 -9.32 9.86 -2.77
C GLY A 128 -9.23 9.91 -4.29
N ASP A 129 -8.65 10.96 -4.85
CA ASP A 129 -8.47 11.11 -6.29
C ASP A 129 -7.58 10.01 -6.89
N ARG A 130 -6.43 9.72 -6.25
CA ARG A 130 -5.54 8.63 -6.69
C ARG A 130 -6.22 7.28 -6.57
N PHE A 131 -6.88 7.03 -5.45
CA PHE A 131 -7.56 5.76 -5.21
C PHE A 131 -8.67 5.49 -6.22
N MET A 132 -9.51 6.49 -6.50
CA MET A 132 -10.62 6.32 -7.43
C MET A 132 -10.16 6.09 -8.86
N ASN A 133 -9.05 6.73 -9.27
CA ASN A 133 -8.50 6.62 -10.62
C ASN A 133 -7.51 5.47 -10.80
N ALA A 134 -7.00 4.87 -9.72
CA ALA A 134 -6.02 3.79 -9.79
C ALA A 134 -6.59 2.52 -10.44
N LEU A 135 -5.79 1.91 -11.31
CA LEU A 135 -6.01 0.59 -11.90
C LEU A 135 -4.99 -0.42 -11.37
N GLU A 136 -3.79 0.03 -11.05
CA GLU A 136 -2.76 -0.78 -10.43
C GLU A 136 -2.23 -0.16 -9.14
N ILE A 137 -1.59 -0.98 -8.29
CA ILE A 137 -1.13 -0.56 -6.96
C ILE A 137 -0.13 0.60 -7.01
N ASN A 138 0.64 0.71 -8.09
CA ASN A 138 1.63 1.77 -8.27
C ASN A 138 0.98 3.14 -8.54
N ASP A 139 -0.27 3.19 -8.98
CA ASP A 139 -1.00 4.44 -9.22
C ASP A 139 -1.41 5.14 -7.91
N LEU A 140 -1.33 4.42 -6.78
CA LEU A 140 -1.68 4.96 -5.46
C LEU A 140 -0.63 5.90 -4.88
N PHE A 141 0.59 5.88 -5.40
CA PHE A 141 1.69 6.70 -4.88
C PHE A 141 1.74 8.08 -5.56
N GLU A 142 2.34 9.04 -4.84
CA GLU A 142 2.51 10.39 -5.32
C GLU A 142 3.30 10.44 -6.64
N GLN A 143 2.80 11.20 -7.63
CA GLN A 143 3.41 11.30 -8.96
C GLN A 143 4.23 12.58 -9.15
N GLU A 144 4.05 13.57 -8.31
CA GLU A 144 4.70 14.88 -8.39
C GLU A 144 6.15 14.86 -7.90
N SER A 145 6.53 13.89 -7.07
CA SER A 145 7.92 13.69 -6.64
C SER A 145 8.82 13.30 -7.82
N PRO A 146 10.15 13.56 -7.75
CA PRO A 146 11.08 13.12 -8.79
C PRO A 146 10.97 11.63 -9.13
N ALA A 147 10.84 10.77 -8.09
CA ALA A 147 10.59 9.34 -8.27
C ALA A 147 9.27 9.06 -9.02
N GLY A 148 8.21 9.80 -8.67
CA GLY A 148 6.91 9.70 -9.34
C GLY A 148 6.97 10.11 -10.80
N GLN A 149 7.64 11.21 -11.11
CA GLN A 149 7.82 11.68 -12.48
C GLN A 149 8.64 10.70 -13.33
N VAL A 150 9.71 10.13 -12.76
CA VAL A 150 10.49 9.07 -13.43
C VAL A 150 9.62 7.83 -13.67
N TYR A 151 8.82 7.43 -12.69
CA TYR A 151 7.86 6.32 -12.85
C TYR A 151 6.90 6.54 -14.01
N VAL A 152 6.24 7.71 -14.08
CA VAL A 152 5.29 8.04 -15.15
C VAL A 152 5.95 7.91 -16.51
N ARG A 153 7.15 8.48 -16.69
CA ARG A 153 7.89 8.43 -17.95
C ARG A 153 8.30 7.01 -18.34
N LEU A 154 8.74 6.19 -17.38
CA LEU A 154 9.04 4.78 -17.65
C LEU A 154 7.81 4.02 -18.11
N LYS A 155 6.67 4.27 -17.45
CA LYS A 155 5.38 3.66 -17.83
C LYS A 155 4.93 4.08 -19.23
N GLU A 156 5.07 5.35 -19.58
CA GLU A 156 4.77 5.87 -20.94
C GLU A 156 5.64 5.23 -22.03
N LEU A 157 6.88 4.90 -21.68
CA LEU A 157 7.79 4.16 -22.58
C LEU A 157 7.54 2.64 -22.61
N GLY A 158 6.56 2.14 -21.86
CA GLY A 158 6.28 0.71 -21.74
C GLY A 158 7.34 -0.07 -20.95
N ILE A 159 8.20 0.61 -20.19
CA ILE A 159 9.24 0.00 -19.37
C ILE A 159 8.62 -0.45 -18.05
N PRO A 160 8.66 -1.75 -17.73
CA PRO A 160 8.12 -2.26 -16.47
C PRO A 160 8.86 -1.66 -15.26
N VAL A 161 8.11 -1.16 -14.29
CA VAL A 161 8.66 -0.55 -13.09
C VAL A 161 7.70 -0.72 -11.92
N GLU A 162 8.22 -1.02 -10.75
CA GLU A 162 7.48 -1.08 -9.49
C GLU A 162 7.87 0.10 -8.59
N ARG A 163 6.93 0.53 -7.74
CA ARG A 163 7.14 1.62 -6.76
C ARG A 163 7.16 1.07 -5.34
N GLU A 164 7.92 1.73 -4.44
CA GLU A 164 8.00 1.34 -3.02
C GLU A 164 8.24 -0.17 -2.90
N TRP A 165 9.22 -0.69 -3.62
CA TRP A 165 9.46 -2.12 -3.77
C TRP A 165 10.41 -2.65 -2.70
N TRP A 166 10.12 -3.85 -2.21
CA TRP A 166 10.95 -4.54 -1.23
C TRP A 166 12.00 -5.40 -1.91
N ILE A 167 13.25 -5.14 -1.60
CA ILE A 167 14.40 -5.94 -2.02
C ILE A 167 15.08 -6.49 -0.76
N ASP A 168 15.29 -7.80 -0.72
CA ASP A 168 16.08 -8.45 0.34
C ASP A 168 17.46 -8.73 -0.22
N GLU A 169 18.49 -8.22 0.46
CA GLU A 169 19.89 -8.45 0.14
C GLU A 169 20.62 -8.86 1.41
N GLU A 170 21.17 -10.08 1.44
CA GLU A 170 21.90 -10.64 2.58
C GLU A 170 21.12 -10.58 3.92
N GLY A 171 19.79 -10.73 3.87
CA GLY A 171 18.91 -10.65 5.05
C GLY A 171 18.57 -9.24 5.51
N ILE A 172 18.99 -8.22 4.77
CA ILE A 172 18.61 -6.83 4.99
C ILE A 172 17.49 -6.48 3.99
N ALA A 173 16.36 -6.03 4.51
CA ALA A 173 15.23 -5.61 3.69
C ALA A 173 15.31 -4.10 3.38
N TYR A 174 15.35 -3.77 2.11
CA TYR A 174 15.32 -2.40 1.59
C TYR A 174 13.96 -2.10 0.98
N VAL A 175 13.46 -0.89 1.18
CA VAL A 175 12.33 -0.35 0.42
C VAL A 175 12.88 0.70 -0.50
N VAL A 176 12.84 0.47 -1.81
CA VAL A 176 13.35 1.38 -2.83
C VAL A 176 12.21 2.14 -3.50
N ASP A 177 12.47 3.37 -3.94
CA ASP A 177 11.44 4.20 -4.56
C ASP A 177 10.93 3.60 -5.86
N LEU A 178 11.87 3.11 -6.70
CA LEU A 178 11.57 2.40 -7.94
C LEU A 178 12.41 1.13 -8.04
N ALA A 179 11.84 0.09 -8.62
CA ALA A 179 12.53 -1.14 -8.97
C ALA A 179 12.17 -1.55 -10.40
N LEU A 180 13.18 -1.70 -11.25
CA LEU A 180 13.00 -2.13 -12.62
C LEU A 180 13.47 -3.57 -12.77
N PRO A 181 12.66 -4.47 -13.36
CA PRO A 181 13.10 -5.84 -13.60
C PRO A 181 14.22 -5.86 -14.63
N ILE A 182 15.31 -6.54 -14.31
CA ILE A 182 16.44 -6.82 -15.17
C ILE A 182 16.66 -8.33 -15.24
N GLU A 183 17.55 -8.80 -16.11
CA GLU A 183 17.76 -10.22 -16.36
C GLU A 183 18.02 -11.02 -15.08
N ASP A 184 18.88 -10.53 -14.20
CA ASP A 184 19.28 -11.20 -12.97
C ASP A 184 18.61 -10.60 -11.70
N GLY A 185 17.43 -10.04 -11.80
CA GLY A 185 16.71 -9.53 -10.64
C GLY A 185 16.11 -8.13 -10.80
N TRP A 186 16.53 -7.19 -9.98
CA TRP A 186 15.97 -5.85 -9.94
C TRP A 186 17.07 -4.79 -9.99
N LEU A 187 16.89 -3.74 -10.80
CA LEU A 187 17.63 -2.50 -10.68
C LEU A 187 16.93 -1.61 -9.66
N PRO A 188 17.49 -1.45 -8.43
CA PRO A 188 16.92 -0.55 -7.45
C PRO A 188 17.27 0.89 -7.76
N VAL A 189 16.31 1.80 -7.55
CA VAL A 189 16.49 3.25 -7.67
C VAL A 189 15.96 3.92 -6.41
N THR A 190 16.78 4.74 -5.78
CA THR A 190 16.43 5.47 -4.56
C THR A 190 16.68 6.96 -4.70
N PHE A 191 15.88 7.76 -4.00
CA PHE A 191 15.98 9.21 -3.95
C PHE A 191 16.22 9.67 -2.50
N GLY A 192 17.01 10.75 -2.36
CA GLY A 192 17.34 11.29 -1.04
C GLY A 192 18.23 10.36 -0.21
N ASP A 193 17.98 10.35 1.10
CA ASP A 193 18.76 9.61 2.09
C ASP A 193 18.27 8.16 2.31
N ARG A 194 17.36 7.69 1.46
CA ARG A 194 16.83 6.33 1.58
C ARG A 194 17.93 5.29 1.39
N PRO A 195 18.05 4.28 2.28
CA PRO A 195 18.97 3.18 2.09
C PRO A 195 18.73 2.44 0.79
N SER A 196 19.81 2.07 0.10
CA SER A 196 19.74 1.37 -1.19
C SER A 196 20.61 0.12 -1.16
N PRO A 197 20.15 -0.99 -1.76
CA PRO A 197 20.98 -2.18 -1.95
C PRO A 197 22.17 -1.90 -2.86
N ALA A 198 23.12 -2.83 -2.88
CA ALA A 198 24.30 -2.71 -3.73
C ALA A 198 23.93 -2.66 -5.22
N GLY A 199 24.70 -1.92 -6.00
CA GLY A 199 24.47 -1.77 -7.43
C GLY A 199 23.27 -0.91 -7.83
N GLY A 200 22.52 -0.38 -6.87
CA GLY A 200 21.40 0.53 -7.14
C GLY A 200 21.83 1.93 -7.58
N LEU A 201 20.92 2.59 -8.28
CA LEU A 201 21.04 4.01 -8.60
C LEU A 201 20.56 4.86 -7.42
N ARG A 202 21.29 5.91 -7.10
CA ARG A 202 20.96 6.83 -6.01
C ARG A 202 20.95 8.26 -6.54
N PHE A 203 19.85 8.95 -6.34
CA PHE A 203 19.67 10.32 -6.75
C PHE A 203 19.40 11.22 -5.54
N ALA A 204 19.71 12.51 -5.67
CA ALA A 204 19.29 13.50 -4.67
C ALA A 204 17.75 13.56 -4.59
N ALA A 205 17.23 14.01 -3.43
CA ALA A 205 15.78 14.10 -3.24
C ALA A 205 15.09 14.99 -4.29
N GLU A 206 15.80 16.03 -4.77
CA GLU A 206 15.31 17.02 -5.74
C GLU A 206 15.98 16.84 -7.13
N ALA A 207 16.45 15.62 -7.44
CA ALA A 207 17.11 15.35 -8.71
C ALA A 207 16.17 15.59 -9.90
N GLU A 208 16.72 16.18 -10.96
CA GLU A 208 15.98 16.45 -12.19
C GLU A 208 15.55 15.13 -12.86
N PRO A 209 14.24 14.92 -13.10
CA PRO A 209 13.72 13.67 -13.66
C PRO A 209 14.37 13.27 -14.99
N ASP A 210 14.71 14.22 -15.87
CA ASP A 210 15.37 13.96 -17.15
C ASP A 210 16.80 13.39 -16.98
N ALA A 211 17.52 13.87 -15.97
CA ALA A 211 18.84 13.33 -15.65
C ALA A 211 18.72 11.90 -15.10
N CYS A 212 17.78 11.68 -14.18
CA CYS A 212 17.52 10.36 -13.64
C CYS A 212 17.13 9.37 -14.75
N MET A 213 16.24 9.77 -15.67
CA MET A 213 15.82 8.92 -16.78
C MET A 213 17.00 8.46 -17.65
N ARG A 214 17.93 9.37 -18.00
CA ARG A 214 19.13 9.01 -18.78
C ARG A 214 19.97 7.96 -18.08
N GLU A 215 20.20 8.09 -16.77
CA GLU A 215 20.98 7.12 -16.01
C GLU A 215 20.26 5.79 -15.87
N VAL A 216 18.95 5.81 -15.61
CA VAL A 216 18.13 4.59 -15.52
C VAL A 216 18.19 3.85 -16.88
N GLN A 217 17.94 4.55 -17.98
CA GLN A 217 17.96 3.94 -19.31
C GLN A 217 19.33 3.37 -19.69
N ALA A 218 20.43 4.02 -19.29
CA ALA A 218 21.79 3.53 -19.54
C ALA A 218 22.11 2.21 -18.80
N ARG A 219 21.34 1.86 -17.77
CA ARG A 219 21.50 0.62 -16.98
C ARG A 219 20.55 -0.49 -17.42
N LEU A 220 19.59 -0.19 -18.27
CA LEU A 220 18.70 -1.20 -18.82
C LEU A 220 19.36 -1.91 -20.00
N PRO A 221 19.06 -3.21 -20.23
CA PRO A 221 19.52 -3.90 -21.42
C PRO A 221 19.01 -3.18 -22.68
N ALA A 222 19.85 -3.11 -23.70
CA ALA A 222 19.43 -2.59 -25.01
C ALA A 222 18.25 -3.42 -25.53
N THR A 223 17.15 -2.75 -25.81
CA THR A 223 15.94 -3.36 -26.40
C THR A 223 16.15 -3.76 -27.85
#